data_1bec264e38ec6e48ddda871c92f043c7
#
_entry.id   1bec264e38ec6e48ddda871c92f043c7
#
_cell.length_a   1.000
_cell.length_b   1.000
_cell.length_c   1.000
_cell.angle_alpha   90.00
_cell.angle_beta   90.00
_cell.angle_gamma   90.00
#
_symmetry.space_group_name_H-M   'P 1'
#
loop_
_entity.id
_entity.type
_entity.pdbx_description
1 polymer ?
#
loop_
_entity_poly.entity_id
_entity_poly.type
_entity_poly.pdbx_seq_one_letter_code
_entity_poly.pdbx_strand_id
1 'polypeptide(L)'
;HTGSHNLVIGDAHSFSGYASIVAGYASDAHGGYASVLGGQSNEASANYSVVAGGVGNEASGVQSAVLGGINNLASGIVSSVSGGYNGVASGLQSSIAGGRDGDALGEAALVAGGVSGTADGNYSTVTGGLNALASGTWSWVGGGDTNEAFGKYSVATGGEDNLASGIAATVVGGSGQTASVDFDLVH
;
A
#
# COMPACT_ATOMS: atom_id res chain seq x y z
N HIS A 1 30.09 -0.19 -7.57
CA HIS A 1 29.75 -1.39 -6.79
C HIS A 1 30.61 -1.43 -5.53
N THR A 2 30.00 -1.40 -4.38
CA THR A 2 30.65 -1.54 -3.07
C THR A 2 29.83 -2.56 -2.25
N GLY A 3 30.35 -3.08 -1.17
CA GLY A 3 29.68 -4.12 -0.39
C GLY A 3 30.32 -5.51 -0.59
N SER A 4 29.89 -6.46 0.22
CA SER A 4 30.47 -7.81 0.23
C SER A 4 29.41 -8.89 0.44
N HIS A 5 29.75 -10.14 0.05
CA HIS A 5 28.90 -11.32 0.19
C HIS A 5 27.59 -11.22 -0.65
N ASN A 6 27.62 -10.52 -1.79
CA ASN A 6 26.46 -10.33 -2.65
C ASN A 6 26.41 -11.37 -3.77
N LEU A 7 25.21 -11.85 -4.10
CA LEU A 7 24.92 -12.66 -5.29
C LEU A 7 24.28 -11.76 -6.35
N VAL A 8 24.95 -11.64 -7.52
CA VAL A 8 24.48 -10.77 -8.61
C VAL A 8 24.29 -11.61 -9.87
N ILE A 9 23.08 -11.55 -10.45
CA ILE A 9 22.70 -12.33 -11.62
C ILE A 9 22.00 -11.41 -12.62
N GLY A 10 22.59 -11.17 -13.79
CA GLY A 10 22.03 -10.32 -14.84
C GLY A 10 22.93 -9.13 -15.13
N ASP A 11 22.34 -8.05 -15.68
CA ASP A 11 23.09 -6.93 -16.22
C ASP A 11 22.58 -5.57 -15.69
N ALA A 12 23.47 -4.56 -15.74
CA ALA A 12 23.20 -3.16 -15.37
C ALA A 12 22.79 -2.94 -13.90
N HIS A 13 23.21 -3.81 -12.96
CA HIS A 13 22.86 -3.70 -11.55
C HIS A 13 23.74 -2.71 -10.78
N SER A 14 23.19 -2.07 -9.76
CA SER A 14 23.92 -1.34 -8.72
C SER A 14 23.72 -2.00 -7.35
N PHE A 15 24.77 -2.13 -6.56
CA PHE A 15 24.69 -2.71 -5.22
C PHE A 15 25.77 -2.14 -4.31
N SER A 16 25.41 -1.89 -3.07
CA SER A 16 26.32 -1.41 -2.02
C SER A 16 26.06 -2.09 -0.67
N GLY A 17 25.04 -2.93 -0.60
CA GLY A 17 24.66 -3.63 0.60
C GLY A 17 25.59 -4.78 0.98
N TYR A 18 25.30 -5.43 2.11
CA TYR A 18 25.96 -6.62 2.59
C TYR A 18 25.00 -7.81 2.56
N ALA A 19 25.48 -8.97 2.06
CA ALA A 19 24.72 -10.21 1.96
C ALA A 19 23.38 -10.04 1.22
N SER A 20 23.42 -9.36 0.07
CA SER A 20 22.27 -9.06 -0.76
C SER A 20 22.18 -9.99 -1.97
N ILE A 21 20.97 -10.15 -2.51
CA ILE A 21 20.75 -10.79 -3.81
C ILE A 21 20.23 -9.73 -4.77
N VAL A 22 20.84 -9.64 -5.96
CA VAL A 22 20.37 -8.77 -7.03
C VAL A 22 20.27 -9.58 -8.31
N ALA A 23 19.07 -9.74 -8.84
CA ALA A 23 18.85 -10.46 -10.09
C ALA A 23 17.92 -9.68 -11.03
N GLY A 24 18.01 -9.96 -12.34
CA GLY A 24 17.17 -9.35 -13.37
C GLY A 24 17.94 -8.37 -14.26
N TYR A 25 17.35 -7.21 -14.55
CA TYR A 25 17.94 -6.18 -15.38
C TYR A 25 17.79 -4.79 -14.71
N ALA A 26 18.90 -4.03 -14.69
CA ALA A 26 18.94 -2.65 -14.17
C ALA A 26 18.30 -2.50 -12.78
N SER A 27 18.55 -3.44 -11.88
CA SER A 27 17.98 -3.46 -10.53
C SER A 27 19.03 -3.17 -9.47
N ASP A 28 18.59 -2.60 -8.32
CA ASP A 28 19.49 -2.06 -7.31
C ASP A 28 19.20 -2.65 -5.93
N ALA A 29 20.26 -3.02 -5.18
CA ALA A 29 20.17 -3.43 -3.78
C ALA A 29 21.23 -2.71 -2.94
N HIS A 30 20.79 -1.74 -2.14
CA HIS A 30 21.66 -0.90 -1.33
C HIS A 30 21.59 -1.18 0.17
N GLY A 31 20.48 -1.71 0.66
CA GLY A 31 20.30 -2.08 2.05
C GLY A 31 21.12 -3.31 2.46
N GLY A 32 21.51 -3.40 3.73
CA GLY A 32 22.06 -4.65 4.27
C GLY A 32 20.99 -5.75 4.28
N TYR A 33 21.32 -6.94 3.76
CA TYR A 33 20.41 -8.08 3.61
C TYR A 33 19.21 -7.79 2.71
N ALA A 34 19.32 -6.77 1.83
CA ALA A 34 18.29 -6.45 0.85
C ALA A 34 18.31 -7.45 -0.32
N SER A 35 17.16 -7.67 -0.95
CA SER A 35 17.11 -8.59 -2.08
C SER A 35 16.18 -8.13 -3.18
N VAL A 36 16.68 -8.16 -4.44
CA VAL A 36 15.86 -8.08 -5.64
C VAL A 36 16.01 -9.44 -6.36
N LEU A 37 14.92 -10.20 -6.44
CA LEU A 37 14.98 -11.59 -6.93
C LEU A 37 14.74 -11.71 -8.44
N GLY A 38 14.35 -10.62 -9.12
CA GLY A 38 14.15 -10.60 -10.56
C GLY A 38 13.48 -9.33 -11.08
N GLY A 39 13.11 -9.35 -12.36
CA GLY A 39 12.40 -8.25 -13.02
C GLY A 39 13.31 -7.17 -13.59
N GLN A 40 12.77 -5.96 -13.74
CA GLN A 40 13.47 -4.83 -14.34
C GLN A 40 13.33 -3.56 -13.50
N SER A 41 14.43 -2.83 -13.33
CA SER A 41 14.46 -1.51 -12.68
C SER A 41 13.84 -1.52 -11.27
N ASN A 42 14.01 -2.61 -10.54
CA ASN A 42 13.51 -2.75 -9.17
C ASN A 42 14.60 -2.31 -8.16
N GLU A 43 14.17 -1.73 -7.03
CA GLU A 43 15.09 -1.24 -6.00
C GLU A 43 14.73 -1.76 -4.59
N ALA A 44 15.72 -2.30 -3.89
CA ALA A 44 15.65 -2.64 -2.47
C ALA A 44 16.70 -1.82 -1.71
N SER A 45 16.34 -0.61 -1.25
CA SER A 45 17.29 0.35 -0.69
C SER A 45 17.44 0.31 0.83
N ALA A 46 16.46 -0.24 1.55
CA ALA A 46 16.51 -0.32 3.00
C ALA A 46 17.04 -1.67 3.52
N ASN A 47 17.47 -1.72 4.79
CA ASN A 47 17.89 -2.96 5.42
C ASN A 47 16.73 -3.96 5.49
N TYR A 48 17.02 -5.21 5.12
CA TYR A 48 16.06 -6.34 5.10
C TYR A 48 14.88 -6.12 4.15
N SER A 49 14.98 -5.18 3.21
CA SER A 49 13.93 -4.97 2.21
C SER A 49 13.99 -6.01 1.09
N VAL A 50 12.84 -6.30 0.49
CA VAL A 50 12.74 -7.30 -0.58
C VAL A 50 11.87 -6.80 -1.73
N VAL A 51 12.36 -6.93 -2.96
CA VAL A 51 11.54 -6.88 -4.17
C VAL A 51 11.63 -8.22 -4.88
N ALA A 52 10.51 -8.96 -4.97
CA ALA A 52 10.54 -10.29 -5.59
C ALA A 52 10.56 -10.22 -7.12
N GLY A 53 10.01 -9.16 -7.72
CA GLY A 53 10.04 -8.98 -9.16
C GLY A 53 9.16 -7.84 -9.66
N GLY A 54 8.78 -7.89 -10.95
CA GLY A 54 8.00 -6.85 -11.61
C GLY A 54 8.87 -5.77 -12.24
N VAL A 55 8.31 -4.57 -12.43
CA VAL A 55 8.98 -3.46 -13.11
C VAL A 55 8.87 -2.18 -12.31
N GLY A 56 10.01 -1.53 -12.02
CA GLY A 56 10.05 -0.22 -11.37
C GLY A 56 9.55 -0.22 -9.93
N ASN A 57 9.56 -1.36 -9.24
CA ASN A 57 9.11 -1.45 -7.86
C ASN A 57 10.22 -1.07 -6.87
N GLU A 58 9.84 -0.41 -5.76
CA GLU A 58 10.78 0.06 -4.74
C GLU A 58 10.37 -0.42 -3.34
N ALA A 59 11.32 -1.00 -2.61
CA ALA A 59 11.20 -1.33 -1.20
C ALA A 59 12.23 -0.50 -0.41
N SER A 60 11.82 0.69 0.06
CA SER A 60 12.68 1.66 0.77
C SER A 60 12.39 1.76 2.27
N GLY A 61 11.36 1.10 2.77
CA GLY A 61 11.15 0.94 4.20
C GLY A 61 12.01 -0.19 4.81
N VAL A 62 12.47 -0.04 6.04
CA VAL A 62 13.15 -1.13 6.76
C VAL A 62 12.20 -2.32 6.91
N GLN A 63 12.64 -3.52 6.52
CA GLN A 63 11.82 -4.74 6.50
C GLN A 63 10.59 -4.66 5.59
N SER A 64 10.60 -3.75 4.61
CA SER A 64 9.51 -3.65 3.64
C SER A 64 9.61 -4.69 2.52
N ALA A 65 8.49 -4.96 1.87
CA ALA A 65 8.44 -5.92 0.77
C ALA A 65 7.53 -5.47 -0.38
N VAL A 66 8.00 -5.65 -1.63
CA VAL A 66 7.17 -5.59 -2.82
C VAL A 66 7.27 -6.93 -3.55
N LEU A 67 6.16 -7.67 -3.67
CA LEU A 67 6.19 -8.99 -4.29
C LEU A 67 6.11 -8.94 -5.82
N GLY A 68 5.60 -7.84 -6.39
CA GLY A 68 5.54 -7.68 -7.84
C GLY A 68 4.70 -6.50 -8.29
N GLY A 69 4.26 -6.52 -9.55
CA GLY A 69 3.50 -5.45 -10.18
C GLY A 69 4.38 -4.41 -10.85
N ILE A 70 3.85 -3.21 -11.03
CA ILE A 70 4.52 -2.12 -11.75
C ILE A 70 4.49 -0.84 -10.92
N ASN A 71 5.65 -0.20 -10.72
CA ASN A 71 5.82 1.09 -10.05
C ASN A 71 5.23 1.14 -8.63
N ASN A 72 5.30 0.05 -7.89
CA ASN A 72 4.81 0.02 -6.51
C ASN A 72 5.91 0.45 -5.53
N LEU A 73 5.52 1.15 -4.46
CA LEU A 73 6.42 1.65 -3.42
C LEU A 73 6.00 1.12 -2.04
N ALA A 74 6.92 0.44 -1.37
CA ALA A 74 6.80 0.08 0.05
C ALA A 74 7.83 0.88 0.86
N SER A 75 7.46 2.07 1.36
CA SER A 75 8.36 2.98 2.07
C SER A 75 8.15 3.01 3.59
N GLY A 76 7.03 2.53 4.08
CA GLY A 76 6.80 2.37 5.52
C GLY A 76 7.66 1.27 6.13
N ILE A 77 8.04 1.41 7.40
CA ILE A 77 8.71 0.32 8.14
C ILE A 77 7.74 -0.87 8.24
N VAL A 78 8.21 -2.07 7.87
CA VAL A 78 7.42 -3.32 7.83
C VAL A 78 6.20 -3.22 6.88
N SER A 79 6.21 -2.30 5.92
CA SER A 79 5.14 -2.18 4.94
C SER A 79 5.24 -3.22 3.83
N SER A 80 4.12 -3.51 3.17
CA SER A 80 4.10 -4.48 2.08
C SER A 80 3.19 -4.10 0.92
N VAL A 81 3.63 -4.39 -0.31
CA VAL A 81 2.80 -4.35 -1.51
C VAL A 81 2.88 -5.71 -2.21
N SER A 82 1.76 -6.42 -2.31
CA SER A 82 1.74 -7.74 -2.95
C SER A 82 1.71 -7.63 -4.48
N GLY A 83 1.19 -6.54 -5.03
CA GLY A 83 1.17 -6.31 -6.47
C GLY A 83 0.32 -5.10 -6.86
N GLY A 84 -0.05 -5.02 -8.13
CA GLY A 84 -0.84 -3.91 -8.66
C GLY A 84 0.00 -2.92 -9.47
N TYR A 85 -0.53 -1.71 -9.62
CA TYR A 85 0.07 -0.63 -10.38
C TYR A 85 0.05 0.67 -9.58
N ASN A 86 1.21 1.33 -9.42
CA ASN A 86 1.39 2.57 -8.68
C ASN A 86 0.88 2.55 -7.22
N GLY A 87 0.94 1.43 -6.52
CA GLY A 87 0.53 1.36 -5.12
C GLY A 87 1.59 1.94 -4.18
N VAL A 88 1.19 2.73 -3.16
CA VAL A 88 2.08 3.33 -2.17
C VAL A 88 1.72 2.88 -0.75
N ALA A 89 2.54 2.03 -0.14
CA ALA A 89 2.42 1.63 1.27
C ALA A 89 3.48 2.40 2.10
N SER A 90 3.11 3.56 2.63
CA SER A 90 4.02 4.44 3.38
C SER A 90 3.79 4.47 4.89
N GLY A 91 2.64 4.03 5.35
CA GLY A 91 2.37 3.90 6.78
C GLY A 91 3.21 2.80 7.44
N LEU A 92 3.49 2.95 8.75
CA LEU A 92 4.09 1.88 9.54
C LEU A 92 3.21 0.62 9.49
N GLN A 93 3.75 -0.53 9.10
CA GLN A 93 3.02 -1.80 8.97
C GLN A 93 1.83 -1.76 7.98
N SER A 94 1.80 -0.76 7.08
CA SER A 94 0.75 -0.66 6.08
C SER A 94 0.86 -1.72 4.99
N SER A 95 -0.26 -2.03 4.34
CA SER A 95 -0.30 -3.10 3.34
C SER A 95 -1.18 -2.76 2.14
N ILE A 96 -0.72 -3.15 0.95
CA ILE A 96 -1.51 -3.12 -0.28
C ILE A 96 -1.50 -4.52 -0.88
N ALA A 97 -2.70 -5.11 -1.08
CA ALA A 97 -2.80 -6.42 -1.70
C ALA A 97 -2.78 -6.33 -3.24
N GLY A 98 -3.32 -5.25 -3.82
CA GLY A 98 -3.32 -5.03 -5.26
C GLY A 98 -4.14 -3.81 -5.67
N GLY A 99 -4.57 -3.77 -6.93
CA GLY A 99 -5.34 -2.66 -7.49
C GLY A 99 -4.49 -1.68 -8.29
N ARG A 100 -5.02 -0.48 -8.50
CA ARG A 100 -4.34 0.59 -9.22
C ARG A 100 -4.42 1.90 -8.43
N ASP A 101 -3.28 2.59 -8.32
CA ASP A 101 -3.17 3.89 -7.66
C ASP A 101 -3.72 3.86 -6.22
N GLY A 102 -3.41 2.79 -5.47
CA GLY A 102 -3.86 2.61 -4.09
C GLY A 102 -2.85 3.13 -3.08
N ASP A 103 -3.30 3.86 -2.05
CA ASP A 103 -2.45 4.45 -1.02
C ASP A 103 -2.81 3.95 0.38
N ALA A 104 -1.87 3.29 1.06
CA ALA A 104 -1.98 2.88 2.46
C ALA A 104 -1.02 3.73 3.31
N LEU A 105 -1.52 4.84 3.85
CA LEU A 105 -0.72 5.91 4.47
C LEU A 105 -0.74 5.86 6.00
N GLY A 106 -1.84 5.43 6.59
CA GLY A 106 -1.98 5.29 8.04
C GLY A 106 -1.16 4.12 8.62
N GLU A 107 -0.89 4.16 9.93
CA GLU A 107 -0.32 3.02 10.65
C GLU A 107 -1.25 1.80 10.53
N ALA A 108 -0.72 0.65 10.13
CA ALA A 108 -1.45 -0.60 9.89
C ALA A 108 -2.66 -0.44 8.95
N ALA A 109 -2.61 0.54 8.05
CA ALA A 109 -3.64 0.75 7.05
C ALA A 109 -3.59 -0.32 5.96
N LEU A 110 -4.75 -0.68 5.40
CA LEU A 110 -4.88 -1.69 4.36
C LEU A 110 -5.66 -1.17 3.15
N VAL A 111 -5.09 -1.34 1.96
CA VAL A 111 -5.82 -1.26 0.69
C VAL A 111 -5.80 -2.64 0.03
N ALA A 112 -6.96 -3.31 -0.03
CA ALA A 112 -7.03 -4.65 -0.59
C ALA A 112 -7.13 -4.65 -2.13
N GLY A 113 -7.68 -3.58 -2.73
CA GLY A 113 -7.80 -3.47 -4.17
C GLY A 113 -8.56 -2.23 -4.62
N GLY A 114 -9.07 -2.25 -5.85
CA GLY A 114 -9.81 -1.13 -6.43
C GLY A 114 -8.94 -0.18 -7.25
N VAL A 115 -9.44 1.03 -7.45
CA VAL A 115 -8.78 2.10 -8.20
C VAL A 115 -8.81 3.38 -7.37
N SER A 116 -7.64 3.99 -7.16
CA SER A 116 -7.47 5.23 -6.39
C SER A 116 -8.06 5.14 -4.98
N GLY A 117 -7.93 3.99 -4.32
CA GLY A 117 -8.37 3.81 -2.94
C GLY A 117 -7.31 4.32 -1.96
N THR A 118 -7.70 5.13 -0.96
CA THR A 118 -6.80 5.68 0.04
C THR A 118 -7.23 5.28 1.45
N ALA A 119 -6.34 4.60 2.18
CA ALA A 119 -6.46 4.29 3.60
C ALA A 119 -5.48 5.17 4.39
N ASP A 120 -5.93 6.38 4.78
CA ASP A 120 -5.11 7.42 5.43
C ASP A 120 -5.20 7.36 6.96
N GLY A 121 -6.32 6.92 7.49
CA GLY A 121 -6.49 6.75 8.93
C GLY A 121 -5.65 5.61 9.49
N ASN A 122 -5.16 5.74 10.74
CA ASN A 122 -4.53 4.61 11.41
C ASN A 122 -5.52 3.45 11.57
N TYR A 123 -5.07 2.23 11.23
CA TYR A 123 -5.89 1.01 11.26
C TYR A 123 -7.11 1.07 10.32
N SER A 124 -7.08 1.97 9.32
CA SER A 124 -8.15 2.09 8.34
C SER A 124 -8.04 1.04 7.24
N THR A 125 -9.16 0.75 6.59
CA THR A 125 -9.20 -0.25 5.52
C THR A 125 -10.05 0.22 4.34
N VAL A 126 -9.50 0.10 3.15
CA VAL A 126 -10.23 0.17 1.88
C VAL A 126 -10.21 -1.21 1.25
N THR A 127 -11.38 -1.85 1.10
CA THR A 127 -11.45 -3.20 0.53
C THR A 127 -11.45 -3.16 -1.00
N GLY A 128 -12.02 -2.12 -1.61
CA GLY A 128 -12.06 -1.95 -3.05
C GLY A 128 -12.83 -0.71 -3.48
N GLY A 129 -13.32 -0.70 -4.70
CA GLY A 129 -14.09 0.41 -5.26
C GLY A 129 -13.26 1.38 -6.09
N LEU A 130 -13.89 2.50 -6.44
CA LEU A 130 -13.29 3.63 -7.15
C LEU A 130 -13.25 4.85 -6.23
N ASN A 131 -12.11 5.53 -6.13
CA ASN A 131 -11.92 6.74 -5.32
C ASN A 131 -12.38 6.59 -3.85
N ALA A 132 -12.21 5.43 -3.26
CA ALA A 132 -12.63 5.15 -1.88
C ALA A 132 -11.65 5.78 -0.88
N LEU A 133 -12.17 6.47 0.17
CA LEU A 133 -11.34 7.14 1.18
C LEU A 133 -11.71 6.71 2.60
N ALA A 134 -10.79 6.05 3.30
CA ALA A 134 -10.90 5.70 4.72
C ALA A 134 -9.88 6.52 5.52
N SER A 135 -10.27 7.73 6.01
CA SER A 135 -9.39 8.64 6.74
C SER A 135 -9.63 8.67 8.26
N GLY A 136 -10.73 8.14 8.73
CA GLY A 136 -10.96 7.98 10.17
C GLY A 136 -10.08 6.87 10.77
N THR A 137 -9.61 7.04 11.99
CA THR A 137 -8.95 5.95 12.73
C THR A 137 -9.93 4.78 12.91
N TRP A 138 -9.54 3.55 12.52
CA TRP A 138 -10.37 2.35 12.51
C TRP A 138 -11.57 2.44 11.56
N SER A 139 -11.50 3.31 10.54
CA SER A 139 -12.57 3.42 9.54
C SER A 139 -12.47 2.33 8.46
N TRP A 140 -13.59 2.05 7.80
CA TRP A 140 -13.64 1.08 6.73
C TRP A 140 -14.52 1.54 5.55
N VAL A 141 -13.98 1.40 4.33
CA VAL A 141 -14.74 1.53 3.09
C VAL A 141 -14.76 0.19 2.37
N GLY A 142 -15.95 -0.36 2.15
CA GLY A 142 -16.16 -1.67 1.52
C GLY A 142 -15.97 -1.66 0.01
N GLY A 143 -16.48 -0.65 -0.69
CA GLY A 143 -16.39 -0.53 -2.14
C GLY A 143 -17.32 0.53 -2.72
N GLY A 144 -17.77 0.36 -3.96
CA GLY A 144 -18.61 1.31 -4.67
C GLY A 144 -17.79 2.43 -5.32
N ASP A 145 -18.36 3.61 -5.49
CA ASP A 145 -17.72 4.77 -6.11
C ASP A 145 -17.75 5.98 -5.16
N THR A 146 -16.58 6.59 -4.95
CA THR A 146 -16.40 7.84 -4.18
C THR A 146 -17.03 7.79 -2.78
N ASN A 147 -16.91 6.65 -2.09
CA ASN A 147 -17.39 6.52 -0.73
C ASN A 147 -16.31 6.91 0.28
N GLU A 148 -16.69 7.61 1.34
CA GLU A 148 -15.80 8.21 2.32
C GLU A 148 -16.16 7.82 3.76
N ALA A 149 -15.18 7.43 4.57
CA ALA A 149 -15.31 7.12 5.98
C ALA A 149 -14.33 7.99 6.79
N PHE A 150 -14.78 9.16 7.27
CA PHE A 150 -13.98 10.15 8.01
C PHE A 150 -14.04 9.99 9.52
N GLY A 151 -15.18 9.57 10.02
CA GLY A 151 -15.36 9.42 11.47
C GLY A 151 -14.47 8.32 12.06
N LYS A 152 -14.05 8.45 13.30
CA LYS A 152 -13.41 7.37 14.02
C LYS A 152 -14.40 6.18 14.13
N TYR A 153 -13.97 4.97 13.75
CA TYR A 153 -14.80 3.77 13.66
C TYR A 153 -15.93 3.84 12.63
N SER A 154 -15.91 4.82 11.72
CA SER A 154 -16.96 4.94 10.71
C SER A 154 -16.87 3.89 9.61
N VAL A 155 -18.00 3.60 8.98
CA VAL A 155 -18.13 2.58 7.95
C VAL A 155 -18.96 3.10 6.77
N ALA A 156 -18.43 2.96 5.55
CA ALA A 156 -19.17 3.13 4.31
C ALA A 156 -19.08 1.82 3.51
N THR A 157 -20.17 1.02 3.45
CA THR A 157 -20.07 -0.33 2.87
C THR A 157 -20.08 -0.33 1.35
N GLY A 158 -20.76 0.63 0.70
CA GLY A 158 -20.84 0.70 -0.74
C GLY A 158 -21.81 1.80 -1.24
N GLY A 159 -22.21 1.71 -2.51
CA GLY A 159 -23.02 2.73 -3.19
C GLY A 159 -22.16 3.79 -3.86
N GLU A 160 -22.68 5.01 -3.99
CA GLU A 160 -22.02 6.11 -4.69
C GLU A 160 -22.09 7.40 -3.86
N ASP A 161 -20.97 8.13 -3.76
CA ASP A 161 -20.89 9.43 -3.08
C ASP A 161 -21.40 9.43 -1.63
N ASN A 162 -21.16 8.37 -0.88
CA ASN A 162 -21.64 8.28 0.51
C ASN A 162 -20.56 8.72 1.50
N LEU A 163 -20.98 9.43 2.57
CA LEU A 163 -20.11 9.99 3.59
C LEU A 163 -20.52 9.53 5.00
N ALA A 164 -19.63 8.79 5.67
CA ALA A 164 -19.74 8.46 7.10
C ALA A 164 -18.76 9.33 7.91
N SER A 165 -19.19 10.47 8.46
CA SER A 165 -18.34 11.44 9.14
C SER A 165 -18.50 11.50 10.66
N GLY A 166 -19.59 10.99 11.21
CA GLY A 166 -19.78 10.87 12.66
C GLY A 166 -18.93 9.75 13.26
N ILE A 167 -18.64 9.80 14.57
CA ILE A 167 -17.95 8.71 15.28
C ILE A 167 -18.85 7.46 15.24
N ALA A 168 -18.29 6.32 14.81
CA ALA A 168 -19.00 5.07 14.64
C ALA A 168 -20.25 5.17 13.73
N ALA A 169 -20.32 6.18 12.87
CA ALA A 169 -21.38 6.34 11.91
C ALA A 169 -21.25 5.30 10.78
N THR A 170 -22.38 4.82 10.28
CA THR A 170 -22.41 3.81 9.23
C THR A 170 -23.34 4.22 8.10
N VAL A 171 -22.83 4.19 6.87
CA VAL A 171 -23.64 4.22 5.66
C VAL A 171 -23.61 2.83 5.01
N VAL A 172 -24.78 2.17 4.91
CA VAL A 172 -24.88 0.83 4.35
C VAL A 172 -24.87 0.85 2.83
N GLY A 173 -25.32 1.94 2.20
CA GLY A 173 -25.33 2.07 0.75
C GLY A 173 -26.18 3.24 0.28
N GLY A 174 -26.60 3.22 -0.99
CA GLY A 174 -27.35 4.30 -1.61
C GLY A 174 -26.46 5.25 -2.41
N SER A 175 -26.97 6.44 -2.70
CA SER A 175 -26.24 7.49 -3.41
C SER A 175 -26.38 8.81 -2.66
N GLY A 176 -25.25 9.48 -2.40
CA GLY A 176 -25.19 10.77 -1.72
C GLY A 176 -25.67 10.74 -0.26
N GLN A 177 -25.59 9.58 0.40
CA GLN A 177 -26.02 9.44 1.80
C GLN A 177 -24.97 10.00 2.75
N THR A 178 -25.41 10.68 3.81
CA THR A 178 -24.53 11.24 4.82
C THR A 178 -24.95 10.82 6.22
N ALA A 179 -24.05 10.13 6.93
CA ALA A 179 -24.15 9.84 8.35
C ALA A 179 -23.16 10.72 9.12
N SER A 180 -23.62 11.90 9.57
CA SER A 180 -22.77 12.92 10.19
C SER A 180 -22.88 13.00 11.72
N VAL A 181 -23.87 12.35 12.29
CA VAL A 181 -24.06 12.27 13.74
C VAL A 181 -23.39 11.01 14.28
N ASP A 182 -22.86 11.08 15.50
CA ASP A 182 -22.22 9.93 16.14
C ASP A 182 -23.22 8.75 16.31
N PHE A 183 -22.75 7.53 15.97
CA PHE A 183 -23.55 6.31 16.01
C PHE A 183 -24.74 6.27 15.02
N ASP A 184 -24.72 7.13 14.01
CA ASP A 184 -25.77 7.18 12.98
C ASP A 184 -25.70 5.97 12.04
N LEU A 185 -26.86 5.51 11.56
CA LEU A 185 -27.00 4.43 10.59
C LEU A 185 -27.91 4.89 9.45
N VAL A 186 -27.38 4.98 8.27
CA VAL A 186 -28.06 5.44 7.05
C VAL A 186 -28.01 4.36 5.96
N HIS A 187 -29.12 4.19 5.23
CA HIS A 187 -29.25 3.18 4.16
C HIS A 187 -29.67 3.82 2.84
#